data_af1e2fcb91b2fd161788e8ad6703d541
#
_entry.id   af1e2fcb91b2fd161788e8ad6703d541
#
_cell.length_a   1.000
_cell.length_b   1.000
_cell.length_c   1.000
_cell.angle_alpha   90.00
_cell.angle_beta   90.00
_cell.angle_gamma   90.00
#
_symmetry.space_group_name_H-M   'P 1'
#
loop_
_entity.id
_entity.type
_entity.pdbx_description
1 polymer ?
#
loop_
_entity_poly.entity_id
_entity_poly.type
_entity_poly.pdbx_seq_one_letter_code
_entity_poly.pdbx_strand_id
1 'polypeptide(L)'
;MKVKTSILLLLMIATALPSFGGNGNGNGTDSLQATRYVTRATMYGVGYTNVFDTYLSPQEYKGIEFRISRETMRMTTLGDGNVSVQNFFQANLAYTHNRVDNNNTFAGLVNWNYGLHYQFHITDNFKLLAGGMGDFNGGFVYNLRNTNNPASARAYINLDASGMAIWHTKIKNYPLALRYQVNLPVIGVMFSPHYGQSYYEIFTLGHASGVIRFTSLHNQPALRQMLSVDFPIRYTKMRL
;
A
#
# COMPACT_ATOMS: atom_id res chain seq x y z
N MET A 1 2.85 -26.45 -4.25
CA MET A 1 3.61 -25.28 -3.75
C MET A 1 2.90 -24.73 -2.49
N LYS A 2 3.46 -24.93 -1.29
CA LYS A 2 2.80 -24.48 -0.04
C LYS A 2 3.12 -23.01 0.16
N VAL A 3 2.13 -22.14 -0.03
CA VAL A 3 2.22 -20.72 0.32
C VAL A 3 2.21 -20.63 1.85
N LYS A 4 3.34 -20.34 2.46
CA LYS A 4 3.40 -19.99 3.88
C LYS A 4 2.96 -18.55 4.04
N THR A 5 1.74 -18.34 4.51
CA THR A 5 1.22 -17.03 4.89
C THR A 5 1.99 -16.56 6.13
N SER A 6 2.91 -15.63 5.94
CA SER A 6 3.54 -14.93 7.07
C SER A 6 2.58 -13.85 7.55
N ILE A 7 2.00 -14.02 8.73
CA ILE A 7 1.20 -12.99 9.41
C ILE A 7 2.18 -11.91 9.86
N LEU A 8 2.16 -10.77 9.18
CA LEU A 8 2.95 -9.60 9.52
C LEU A 8 2.20 -8.83 10.63
N LEU A 9 2.63 -8.95 11.87
CA LEU A 9 2.15 -8.07 12.94
C LEU A 9 2.88 -6.73 12.79
N LEU A 10 2.24 -5.77 12.15
CA LEU A 10 2.77 -4.43 11.94
C LEU A 10 2.27 -3.51 13.05
N LEU A 11 3.14 -3.11 13.98
CA LEU A 11 2.82 -2.05 14.93
C LEU A 11 2.99 -0.71 14.23
N MET A 12 1.90 -0.08 13.81
CA MET A 12 1.91 1.25 13.19
C MET A 12 1.50 2.30 14.23
N ILE A 13 2.37 3.27 14.49
CA ILE A 13 2.05 4.46 15.27
C ILE A 13 1.83 5.60 14.26
N ALA A 14 0.63 6.15 14.23
CA ALA A 14 0.28 7.22 13.31
C ALA A 14 -0.09 8.50 14.06
N THR A 15 0.41 9.62 13.57
CA THR A 15 -0.08 10.95 13.96
C THR A 15 -0.90 11.53 12.83
N ALA A 16 -2.21 11.73 13.06
CA ALA A 16 -3.07 12.44 12.13
C ALA A 16 -3.10 13.92 12.52
N LEU A 17 -2.61 14.80 11.66
CA LEU A 17 -2.74 16.24 11.85
C LEU A 17 -4.18 16.67 11.52
N PRO A 18 -4.86 17.45 12.40
CA PRO A 18 -6.18 17.96 12.11
C PRO A 18 -6.10 18.97 10.95
N SER A 19 -6.89 18.76 9.90
CA SER A 19 -7.12 19.83 8.93
C SER A 19 -8.19 20.76 9.49
N PHE A 20 -7.83 22.00 9.85
CA PHE A 20 -8.78 23.06 10.15
C PHE A 20 -9.58 23.39 8.89
N GLY A 21 -10.86 23.02 8.86
CA GLY A 21 -11.82 23.59 7.96
C GLY A 21 -12.17 24.98 8.46
N GLY A 22 -11.85 26.04 7.69
CA GLY A 22 -12.18 27.41 8.06
C GLY A 22 -13.68 27.61 8.16
N ASN A 23 -14.14 28.21 9.27
CA ASN A 23 -15.47 28.76 9.43
C ASN A 23 -15.60 30.00 8.53
N GLY A 24 -16.28 29.87 7.41
CA GLY A 24 -16.72 31.02 6.61
C GLY A 24 -18.16 31.36 6.98
N ASN A 25 -18.36 32.43 7.78
CA ASN A 25 -19.64 33.11 7.86
C ASN A 25 -19.94 33.79 6.51
N GLY A 26 -20.98 33.37 5.83
CA GLY A 26 -21.46 34.01 4.61
C GLY A 26 -22.91 33.67 4.36
N ASN A 27 -23.79 34.62 4.57
CA ASN A 27 -25.20 34.63 4.14
C ASN A 27 -25.32 34.39 2.65
N GLY A 28 -26.23 33.51 2.25
CA GLY A 28 -26.86 33.57 0.94
C GLY A 28 -26.72 32.32 0.09
N THR A 29 -27.88 31.72 -0.20
CA THR A 29 -28.22 30.72 -1.23
C THR A 29 -27.67 29.31 -1.01
N ASP A 30 -28.58 28.41 -0.64
CA ASP A 30 -28.45 26.97 -0.58
C ASP A 30 -28.01 26.38 -1.93
N SER A 31 -26.72 26.39 -2.18
CA SER A 31 -26.06 25.42 -3.02
C SER A 31 -25.51 24.37 -2.06
N LEU A 32 -25.91 23.12 -2.19
CA LEU A 32 -25.40 21.94 -1.49
C LEU A 32 -23.88 21.86 -1.62
N GLN A 33 -23.16 22.63 -0.79
CA GLN A 33 -21.74 22.41 -0.55
C GLN A 33 -21.65 21.11 0.28
N ALA A 34 -21.61 19.99 -0.43
CA ALA A 34 -21.24 18.72 0.16
C ALA A 34 -19.94 18.96 0.94
N THR A 35 -20.01 18.94 2.27
CA THR A 35 -18.88 19.13 3.16
C THR A 35 -17.85 18.09 2.78
N ARG A 36 -16.78 18.49 2.08
CA ARG A 36 -15.73 17.59 1.60
C ARG A 36 -14.92 17.12 2.80
N TYR A 37 -15.35 16.01 3.39
CA TYR A 37 -14.58 15.36 4.44
C TYR A 37 -13.25 14.86 3.86
N VAL A 38 -12.15 15.35 4.43
CA VAL A 38 -10.79 14.92 4.08
C VAL A 38 -10.17 14.27 5.30
N THR A 39 -9.81 13.00 5.18
CA THR A 39 -9.03 12.28 6.19
C THR A 39 -7.59 12.16 5.71
N ARG A 40 -6.64 12.49 6.57
CA ARG A 40 -5.21 12.33 6.31
C ARG A 40 -4.57 11.58 7.46
N ALA A 41 -3.70 10.62 7.15
CA ALA A 41 -2.92 9.89 8.13
C ALA A 41 -1.49 9.69 7.61
N THR A 42 -0.51 9.88 8.50
CA THR A 42 0.88 9.45 8.27
C THR A 42 1.19 8.38 9.30
N MET A 43 1.72 7.25 8.85
CA MET A 43 1.95 6.07 9.67
C MET A 43 3.41 5.66 9.56
N TYR A 44 3.99 5.28 10.68
CA TYR A 44 5.35 4.73 10.78
C TYR A 44 5.25 3.33 11.34
N GLY A 45 5.96 2.39 10.76
CA GLY A 45 5.89 1.01 11.19
C GLY A 45 7.23 0.30 11.11
N VAL A 46 7.39 -0.69 11.97
CA VAL A 46 8.45 -1.67 11.93
C VAL A 46 7.81 -3.02 11.77
N GLY A 47 8.33 -3.82 10.86
CA GLY A 47 7.79 -5.13 10.55
C GLY A 47 8.86 -6.15 10.25
N TYR A 48 8.41 -7.36 9.95
CA TYR A 48 9.24 -8.45 9.50
C TYR A 48 8.90 -8.80 8.05
N THR A 49 9.91 -8.92 7.21
CA THR A 49 9.73 -9.21 5.78
C THR A 49 10.47 -10.45 5.35
N ASN A 50 9.95 -11.09 4.31
CA ASN A 50 10.60 -12.18 3.61
C ASN A 50 10.75 -11.78 2.13
N VAL A 51 12.00 -11.68 1.68
CA VAL A 51 12.35 -11.35 0.30
C VAL A 51 12.80 -12.61 -0.42
N PHE A 52 12.11 -12.94 -1.48
CA PHE A 52 12.49 -14.02 -2.38
C PHE A 52 12.61 -13.46 -3.80
N ASP A 53 13.83 -13.39 -4.31
CA ASP A 53 14.15 -12.87 -5.63
C ASP A 53 15.03 -13.85 -6.38
N THR A 54 14.42 -14.63 -7.26
CA THR A 54 15.09 -15.69 -8.02
C THR A 54 16.11 -15.16 -9.05
N TYR A 55 16.04 -13.86 -9.38
CA TYR A 55 17.05 -13.21 -10.20
C TYR A 55 18.39 -13.07 -9.46
N LEU A 56 18.35 -12.76 -8.16
CA LEU A 56 19.52 -12.59 -7.33
C LEU A 56 19.99 -13.87 -6.66
N SER A 57 19.05 -14.68 -6.17
CA SER A 57 19.36 -15.87 -5.38
C SER A 57 18.18 -16.82 -5.31
N PRO A 58 18.39 -18.14 -5.34
CA PRO A 58 17.35 -19.13 -5.10
C PRO A 58 16.97 -19.28 -3.61
N GLN A 59 17.49 -18.43 -2.73
CA GLN A 59 17.26 -18.48 -1.29
C GLN A 59 16.27 -17.42 -0.83
N GLU A 60 15.55 -17.70 0.26
CA GLU A 60 14.72 -16.73 0.96
C GLU A 60 15.58 -15.91 1.94
N TYR A 61 15.35 -14.60 1.97
CA TYR A 61 15.98 -13.66 2.90
C TYR A 61 14.92 -13.07 3.83
N LYS A 62 15.13 -13.18 5.14
CA LYS A 62 14.19 -12.73 6.17
C LYS A 62 14.82 -11.69 7.05
N GLY A 63 14.05 -10.69 7.47
CA GLY A 63 14.59 -9.66 8.34
C GLY A 63 13.63 -8.55 8.66
N ILE A 64 14.17 -7.46 9.16
CA ILE A 64 13.42 -6.31 9.65
C ILE A 64 13.13 -5.36 8.49
N GLU A 65 11.92 -4.80 8.52
CA GLU A 65 11.46 -3.76 7.60
C GLU A 65 11.01 -2.54 8.39
N PHE A 66 11.46 -1.36 7.96
CA PHE A 66 10.91 -0.08 8.36
C PHE A 66 10.00 0.46 7.26
N ARG A 67 8.84 0.99 7.64
CA ARG A 67 7.81 1.46 6.72
C ARG A 67 7.31 2.85 7.10
N ILE A 68 7.17 3.70 6.10
CA ILE A 68 6.46 4.97 6.18
C ILE A 68 5.28 4.91 5.21
N SER A 69 4.09 5.32 5.66
CA SER A 69 2.91 5.37 4.80
C SER A 69 2.15 6.67 5.01
N ARG A 70 1.58 7.20 3.94
CA ARG A 70 0.72 8.37 3.97
C ARG A 70 -0.55 8.09 3.21
N GLU A 71 -1.67 8.31 3.87
CA GLU A 71 -2.98 8.18 3.28
C GLU A 71 -3.70 9.53 3.25
N THR A 72 -4.42 9.78 2.16
CA THR A 72 -5.41 10.83 2.06
C THR A 72 -6.66 10.25 1.43
N MET A 73 -7.80 10.42 2.09
CA MET A 73 -9.10 10.02 1.58
C MET A 73 -10.03 11.23 1.62
N ARG A 74 -10.70 11.51 0.51
CA ARG A 74 -11.61 12.65 0.37
C ARG A 74 -12.89 12.24 -0.34
N MET A 75 -14.01 12.82 0.05
CA MET A 75 -15.26 12.71 -0.68
C MET A 75 -15.22 13.55 -1.95
N THR A 76 -15.90 13.10 -2.98
CA THR A 76 -16.08 13.81 -4.25
C THR A 76 -17.55 14.16 -4.43
N THR A 77 -17.86 14.90 -5.49
CA THR A 77 -19.25 15.18 -5.90
C THR A 77 -19.82 14.10 -6.82
N LEU A 78 -19.02 13.08 -7.18
CA LEU A 78 -19.45 11.98 -8.05
C LEU A 78 -20.41 11.05 -7.30
N GLY A 79 -21.36 10.45 -8.03
CA GLY A 79 -22.29 9.46 -7.48
C GLY A 79 -23.12 10.04 -6.33
N ASP A 80 -23.67 11.23 -6.49
CA ASP A 80 -24.42 11.94 -5.46
C ASP A 80 -23.68 12.12 -4.13
N GLY A 81 -22.35 12.31 -4.23
CA GLY A 81 -21.49 12.47 -3.06
C GLY A 81 -21.07 11.17 -2.37
N ASN A 82 -21.40 10.00 -2.95
CA ASN A 82 -21.05 8.70 -2.37
C ASN A 82 -19.71 8.14 -2.87
N VAL A 83 -19.01 8.84 -3.77
CA VAL A 83 -17.70 8.39 -4.25
C VAL A 83 -16.59 9.11 -3.50
N SER A 84 -15.66 8.34 -2.98
CA SER A 84 -14.42 8.83 -2.36
C SER A 84 -13.20 8.53 -3.22
N VAL A 85 -12.22 9.45 -3.17
CA VAL A 85 -10.88 9.27 -3.73
C VAL A 85 -9.94 8.90 -2.60
N GLN A 86 -9.17 7.84 -2.79
CA GLN A 86 -8.09 7.45 -1.90
C GLN A 86 -6.74 7.63 -2.63
N ASN A 87 -5.81 8.27 -1.94
CA ASN A 87 -4.41 8.35 -2.31
C ASN A 87 -3.60 7.73 -1.18
N PHE A 88 -2.89 6.65 -1.46
CA PHE A 88 -2.07 5.94 -0.50
C PHE A 88 -0.66 5.80 -1.03
N PHE A 89 0.29 6.35 -0.31
CA PHE A 89 1.71 6.27 -0.59
C PHE A 89 2.41 5.50 0.52
N GLN A 90 3.34 4.63 0.14
CA GLN A 90 4.14 3.86 1.08
C GLN A 90 5.57 3.73 0.58
N ALA A 91 6.52 3.87 1.48
CA ALA A 91 7.92 3.54 1.25
C ALA A 91 8.42 2.61 2.35
N ASN A 92 9.18 1.60 2.00
CA ASN A 92 9.76 0.67 2.94
C ASN A 92 11.22 0.36 2.61
N LEU A 93 11.99 0.18 3.67
CA LEU A 93 13.39 -0.24 3.64
C LEU A 93 13.51 -1.51 4.48
N ALA A 94 14.16 -2.51 3.94
CA ALA A 94 14.34 -3.79 4.59
C ALA A 94 15.81 -4.22 4.59
N TYR A 95 16.24 -4.78 5.71
CA TYR A 95 17.50 -5.46 5.84
C TYR A 95 17.25 -6.91 6.25
N THR A 96 17.68 -7.82 5.39
CA THR A 96 17.32 -9.25 5.51
C THR A 96 18.55 -10.12 5.34
N HIS A 97 18.51 -11.31 5.93
CA HIS A 97 19.57 -12.33 5.86
C HIS A 97 19.01 -13.67 5.40
N ASN A 98 19.86 -14.50 4.83
CA ASN A 98 19.50 -15.86 4.47
C ASN A 98 19.47 -16.78 5.72
N ARG A 99 18.97 -18.01 5.54
CA ARG A 99 18.78 -18.96 6.64
C ARG A 99 20.07 -19.29 7.41
N VAL A 100 21.22 -19.25 6.74
CA VAL A 100 22.53 -19.63 7.31
C VAL A 100 23.27 -18.41 7.89
N ASP A 101 22.69 -17.23 7.77
CA ASP A 101 23.23 -15.92 8.19
C ASP A 101 24.62 -15.60 7.63
N ASN A 102 24.87 -16.06 6.41
CA ASN A 102 26.14 -15.80 5.70
C ASN A 102 26.00 -14.86 4.50
N ASN A 103 24.80 -14.37 4.21
CA ASN A 103 24.54 -13.45 3.13
C ASN A 103 23.32 -12.55 3.46
N ASN A 104 23.46 -11.26 3.16
CA ASN A 104 22.46 -10.25 3.49
C ASN A 104 21.95 -9.56 2.24
N THR A 105 20.71 -9.09 2.30
CA THR A 105 20.13 -8.22 1.26
C THR A 105 19.57 -6.95 1.87
N PHE A 106 19.67 -5.88 1.10
CA PHE A 106 19.03 -4.61 1.37
C PHE A 106 17.96 -4.37 0.30
N ALA A 107 16.73 -4.07 0.70
CA ALA A 107 15.64 -3.80 -0.22
C ALA A 107 14.98 -2.46 0.07
N GLY A 108 14.67 -1.72 -0.99
CA GLY A 108 13.89 -0.50 -0.91
C GLY A 108 12.73 -0.59 -1.89
N LEU A 109 11.51 -0.33 -1.41
CA LEU A 109 10.30 -0.35 -2.23
C LEU A 109 9.47 0.91 -1.97
N VAL A 110 8.94 1.48 -3.05
CA VAL A 110 7.96 2.56 -3.04
C VAL A 110 6.69 2.05 -3.70
N ASN A 111 5.57 2.30 -3.07
CA ASN A 111 4.25 1.94 -3.56
C ASN A 111 3.34 3.16 -3.52
N TRP A 112 2.65 3.42 -4.62
CA TRP A 112 1.67 4.48 -4.73
C TRP A 112 0.37 3.93 -5.29
N ASN A 113 -0.71 4.05 -4.49
CA ASN A 113 -2.06 3.65 -4.89
C ASN A 113 -2.95 4.88 -5.00
N TYR A 114 -3.67 4.97 -6.09
CA TYR A 114 -4.64 6.03 -6.33
C TYR A 114 -5.91 5.45 -6.93
N GLY A 115 -7.05 5.70 -6.31
CA GLY A 115 -8.29 5.11 -6.78
C GLY A 115 -9.55 5.71 -6.21
N LEU A 116 -10.66 5.16 -6.68
CA LEU A 116 -12.02 5.57 -6.38
C LEU A 116 -12.75 4.42 -5.68
N HIS A 117 -13.58 4.77 -4.69
CA HIS A 117 -14.46 3.85 -3.99
C HIS A 117 -15.86 4.42 -3.90
N TYR A 118 -16.85 3.65 -4.28
CA TYR A 118 -18.25 3.93 -4.00
C TYR A 118 -18.59 3.47 -2.57
N GLN A 119 -19.26 4.32 -1.79
CA GLN A 119 -19.60 4.08 -0.40
C GLN A 119 -21.06 3.60 -0.28
N PHE A 120 -21.23 2.42 0.27
CA PHE A 120 -22.53 1.84 0.64
C PHE A 120 -22.74 2.06 2.13
N HIS A 121 -23.71 2.87 2.50
CA HIS A 121 -24.11 3.10 3.89
C HIS A 121 -25.08 1.96 4.32
N ILE A 122 -24.56 0.95 4.99
CA ILE A 122 -25.33 -0.22 5.40
C ILE A 122 -26.13 0.10 6.68
N THR A 123 -25.47 0.77 7.63
CA THR A 123 -26.09 1.35 8.84
C THR A 123 -25.43 2.69 9.15
N ASP A 124 -25.96 3.44 10.12
CA ASP A 124 -25.37 4.70 10.56
C ASP A 124 -23.91 4.55 11.03
N ASN A 125 -23.56 3.37 11.52
CA ASN A 125 -22.24 3.07 12.08
C ASN A 125 -21.37 2.19 11.17
N PHE A 126 -21.91 1.62 10.08
CA PHE A 126 -21.20 0.68 9.24
C PHE A 126 -21.31 1.02 7.77
N LYS A 127 -20.17 1.13 7.11
CA LYS A 127 -20.04 1.42 5.68
C LYS A 127 -19.18 0.37 4.99
N LEU A 128 -19.61 -0.02 3.80
CA LEU A 128 -18.81 -0.79 2.86
C LEU A 128 -18.41 0.12 1.69
N LEU A 129 -17.20 -0.03 1.23
CA LEU A 129 -16.68 0.68 0.08
C LEU A 129 -16.16 -0.34 -0.92
N ALA A 130 -16.49 -0.15 -2.18
CA ALA A 130 -15.98 -0.98 -3.27
C ALA A 130 -15.50 -0.08 -4.41
N GLY A 131 -14.40 -0.45 -5.04
CA GLY A 131 -13.83 0.36 -6.10
C GLY A 131 -12.61 -0.23 -6.78
N GLY A 132 -11.90 0.61 -7.50
CA GLY A 132 -10.68 0.27 -8.20
C GLY A 132 -9.56 1.26 -7.92
N MET A 133 -8.32 0.76 -7.95
CA MET A 133 -7.12 1.54 -7.71
C MET A 133 -6.05 1.24 -8.75
N GLY A 134 -5.40 2.28 -9.27
CA GLY A 134 -4.09 2.13 -9.91
C GLY A 134 -3.04 1.91 -8.83
N ASP A 135 -2.19 0.91 -9.02
CA ASP A 135 -1.14 0.50 -8.10
C ASP A 135 0.22 0.56 -8.80
N PHE A 136 1.05 1.53 -8.41
CA PHE A 136 2.36 1.79 -8.97
C PHE A 136 3.43 1.38 -7.97
N ASN A 137 4.34 0.53 -8.40
CA ASN A 137 5.39 -0.01 -7.54
C ASN A 137 6.75 0.14 -8.21
N GLY A 138 7.71 0.62 -7.44
CA GLY A 138 9.09 0.74 -7.86
C GLY A 138 10.04 0.46 -6.72
N GLY A 139 11.20 -0.13 -7.03
CA GLY A 139 12.19 -0.39 -6.01
C GLY A 139 13.32 -1.28 -6.46
N PHE A 140 14.06 -1.75 -5.50
CA PHE A 140 15.23 -2.60 -5.75
C PHE A 140 15.45 -3.58 -4.61
N VAL A 141 16.15 -4.65 -4.92
CA VAL A 141 16.76 -5.57 -3.97
C VAL A 141 18.24 -5.64 -4.29
N TYR A 142 19.09 -5.45 -3.30
CA TYR A 142 20.54 -5.49 -3.43
C TYR A 142 21.12 -6.60 -2.56
N ASN A 143 21.84 -7.53 -3.19
CA ASN A 143 22.53 -8.62 -2.50
C ASN A 143 23.97 -8.20 -2.17
N LEU A 144 24.30 -8.13 -0.89
CA LEU A 144 25.57 -7.60 -0.43
C LEU A 144 26.80 -8.51 -0.75
N ARG A 145 26.56 -9.75 -1.12
CA ARG A 145 27.62 -10.73 -1.39
C ARG A 145 27.78 -11.07 -2.87
N ASN A 146 26.78 -10.78 -3.69
CA ASN A 146 26.84 -11.07 -5.11
C ASN A 146 27.64 -9.97 -5.83
N THR A 147 28.76 -10.34 -6.44
CA THR A 147 29.66 -9.38 -7.12
C THR A 147 29.34 -9.18 -8.60
N ASN A 148 28.63 -10.12 -9.23
CA ASN A 148 28.40 -10.07 -10.68
C ASN A 148 27.10 -9.35 -11.06
N ASN A 149 25.99 -9.62 -10.36
CA ASN A 149 24.71 -8.91 -10.54
C ASN A 149 24.10 -8.68 -9.15
N PRO A 150 24.57 -7.68 -8.39
CA PRO A 150 24.16 -7.51 -7.00
C PRO A 150 22.76 -6.94 -6.84
N ALA A 151 22.20 -6.31 -7.88
CA ALA A 151 20.96 -5.57 -7.82
C ALA A 151 19.87 -6.18 -8.71
N SER A 152 18.64 -6.19 -8.20
CA SER A 152 17.42 -6.48 -8.94
C SER A 152 16.48 -5.29 -8.84
N ALA A 153 16.10 -4.70 -9.97
CA ALA A 153 15.08 -3.67 -10.02
C ALA A 153 13.69 -4.30 -10.01
N ARG A 154 12.78 -3.69 -9.29
CA ARG A 154 11.37 -4.07 -9.24
C ARG A 154 10.53 -2.90 -9.71
N ALA A 155 9.78 -3.09 -10.79
CA ALA A 155 8.83 -2.10 -11.27
C ALA A 155 7.60 -2.82 -11.81
N TYR A 156 6.44 -2.45 -11.31
CA TYR A 156 5.17 -2.98 -11.80
C TYR A 156 4.04 -1.99 -11.59
N ILE A 157 3.06 -2.05 -12.48
CA ILE A 157 1.87 -1.24 -12.46
C ILE A 157 0.69 -2.20 -12.58
N ASN A 158 -0.24 -2.12 -11.63
CA ASN A 158 -1.45 -2.94 -11.62
C ASN A 158 -2.71 -2.07 -11.56
N LEU A 159 -3.80 -2.67 -11.96
CA LEU A 159 -5.14 -2.24 -11.63
C LEU A 159 -5.69 -3.20 -10.57
N ASP A 160 -5.98 -2.65 -9.40
CA ASP A 160 -6.45 -3.39 -8.24
C ASP A 160 -7.98 -3.27 -8.09
N ALA A 161 -8.65 -4.37 -7.81
CA ALA A 161 -9.95 -4.34 -7.18
C ALA A 161 -9.77 -4.05 -5.68
N SER A 162 -10.51 -3.07 -5.15
CA SER A 162 -10.38 -2.64 -3.76
C SER A 162 -11.72 -2.70 -3.04
N GLY A 163 -11.71 -3.30 -1.87
CA GLY A 163 -12.85 -3.33 -0.93
C GLY A 163 -12.44 -2.82 0.44
N MET A 164 -13.34 -2.11 1.11
CA MET A 164 -13.08 -1.57 2.44
C MET A 164 -14.33 -1.62 3.29
N ALA A 165 -14.17 -2.03 4.56
CA ALA A 165 -15.21 -1.96 5.58
C ALA A 165 -14.79 -0.95 6.65
N ILE A 166 -15.71 -0.07 7.03
CA ILE A 166 -15.49 0.93 8.09
C ILE A 166 -16.62 0.80 9.11
N TRP A 167 -16.25 0.52 10.35
CA TRP A 167 -17.18 0.40 11.46
C TRP A 167 -16.85 1.42 12.54
N HIS A 168 -17.79 2.34 12.77
CA HIS A 168 -17.74 3.31 13.87
C HIS A 168 -18.37 2.70 15.11
N THR A 169 -17.63 2.65 16.20
CA THR A 169 -18.11 2.10 17.47
C THR A 169 -17.67 2.96 18.66
N LYS A 170 -18.16 2.65 19.85
CA LYS A 170 -17.74 3.32 21.08
C LYS A 170 -17.48 2.26 22.15
N ILE A 171 -16.34 2.38 22.82
CA ILE A 171 -16.04 1.59 24.01
C ILE A 171 -16.20 2.51 25.22
N LYS A 172 -17.20 2.24 26.06
CA LYS A 172 -17.63 3.13 27.17
C LYS A 172 -17.88 4.54 26.62
N ASN A 173 -17.85 5.37 26.22
CA ASN A 173 -18.03 6.69 25.60
C ASN A 173 -16.87 7.11 24.70
N TYR A 174 -15.87 6.25 24.52
CA TYR A 174 -14.70 6.56 23.73
C TYR A 174 -14.92 6.13 22.26
N PRO A 175 -14.96 7.07 21.30
CA PRO A 175 -15.25 6.75 19.91
C PRO A 175 -14.06 6.07 19.24
N LEU A 176 -14.34 5.02 18.48
CA LEU A 176 -13.38 4.23 17.69
C LEU A 176 -13.91 4.05 16.28
N ALA A 177 -13.02 4.02 15.30
CA ALA A 177 -13.35 3.56 13.96
C ALA A 177 -12.42 2.41 13.58
N LEU A 178 -12.99 1.24 13.37
CA LEU A 178 -12.29 0.07 12.85
C LEU A 178 -12.43 0.08 11.33
N ARG A 179 -11.31 -0.08 10.64
CA ARG A 179 -11.27 -0.12 9.18
C ARG A 179 -10.45 -1.31 8.70
N TYR A 180 -11.03 -2.06 7.79
CA TYR A 180 -10.36 -3.15 7.09
C TYR A 180 -10.44 -2.93 5.59
N GLN A 181 -9.29 -2.94 4.91
CA GLN A 181 -9.18 -2.76 3.46
C GLN A 181 -8.46 -3.94 2.85
N VAL A 182 -8.95 -4.38 1.70
CA VAL A 182 -8.36 -5.43 0.87
C VAL A 182 -8.18 -4.89 -0.54
N ASN A 183 -6.97 -5.01 -1.08
CA ASN A 183 -6.67 -4.70 -2.48
C ASN A 183 -6.16 -5.98 -3.15
N LEU A 184 -6.74 -6.28 -4.30
CA LEU A 184 -6.43 -7.45 -5.12
C LEU A 184 -5.97 -6.97 -6.50
N PRO A 185 -4.67 -7.07 -6.84
CA PRO A 185 -4.19 -6.82 -8.20
C PRO A 185 -4.83 -7.79 -9.18
N VAL A 186 -5.59 -7.26 -10.14
CA VAL A 186 -6.34 -8.09 -11.11
C VAL A 186 -5.55 -8.23 -12.40
N ILE A 187 -5.02 -7.12 -12.89
CA ILE A 187 -4.33 -7.03 -14.18
C ILE A 187 -3.22 -5.99 -14.09
N GLY A 188 -2.12 -6.22 -14.77
CA GLY A 188 -1.02 -5.26 -14.78
C GLY A 188 0.11 -5.63 -15.73
N VAL A 189 1.20 -4.91 -15.58
CA VAL A 189 2.47 -5.16 -16.26
C VAL A 189 3.61 -5.03 -15.27
N MET A 190 4.63 -5.87 -15.43
CA MET A 190 5.82 -5.81 -14.59
C MET A 190 7.10 -5.90 -15.42
N PHE A 191 8.13 -5.25 -14.90
CA PHE A 191 9.50 -5.45 -15.33
C PHE A 191 10.05 -6.70 -14.66
N SER A 192 10.40 -7.71 -15.46
CA SER A 192 10.86 -9.02 -14.97
C SER A 192 11.93 -9.58 -15.91
N PRO A 193 13.21 -9.21 -15.73
CA PRO A 193 14.30 -9.77 -16.48
C PRO A 193 14.39 -11.28 -16.29
N HIS A 194 14.92 -11.97 -17.28
CA HIS A 194 15.22 -13.40 -17.17
C HIS A 194 16.42 -13.63 -16.26
N TYR A 195 16.47 -14.78 -15.62
CA TYR A 195 17.67 -15.21 -14.89
C TYR A 195 18.89 -15.20 -15.81
N GLY A 196 19.97 -14.58 -15.37
CA GLY A 196 21.22 -14.43 -16.15
C GLY A 196 21.24 -13.28 -17.16
N GLN A 197 20.10 -12.61 -17.41
CA GLN A 197 20.05 -11.43 -18.27
C GLN A 197 20.52 -10.21 -17.50
N SER A 198 21.65 -9.62 -17.89
CA SER A 198 22.22 -8.46 -17.20
C SER A 198 21.51 -7.17 -17.60
N TYR A 199 21.52 -6.17 -16.71
CA TYR A 199 21.00 -4.83 -17.03
C TYR A 199 21.79 -4.16 -18.16
N TYR A 200 23.08 -4.48 -18.30
CA TYR A 200 23.90 -4.04 -19.43
C TYR A 200 23.36 -4.54 -20.76
N GLU A 201 23.00 -5.83 -20.85
CA GLU A 201 22.40 -6.41 -22.05
C GLU A 201 21.05 -5.76 -22.37
N ILE A 202 20.21 -5.51 -21.37
CA ILE A 202 18.90 -4.91 -21.55
C ILE A 202 19.00 -3.46 -22.03
N PHE A 203 19.79 -2.63 -21.35
CA PHE A 203 19.77 -1.18 -21.56
C PHE A 203 20.83 -0.67 -22.51
N THR A 204 21.96 -1.39 -22.67
CA THR A 204 23.06 -0.97 -23.53
C THR A 204 23.07 -1.72 -24.86
N LEU A 205 22.84 -3.03 -24.84
CA LEU A 205 22.84 -3.84 -26.08
C LEU A 205 21.43 -3.96 -26.70
N GLY A 206 20.39 -3.45 -26.04
CA GLY A 206 19.01 -3.48 -26.56
C GLY A 206 18.35 -4.86 -26.50
N HIS A 207 18.89 -5.83 -25.78
CA HIS A 207 18.33 -7.18 -25.62
C HIS A 207 17.19 -7.17 -24.58
N ALA A 208 16.16 -6.39 -24.85
CA ALA A 208 15.02 -6.18 -23.94
C ALA A 208 13.81 -7.09 -24.23
N SER A 209 13.97 -8.11 -25.06
CA SER A 209 12.87 -9.03 -25.39
C SER A 209 12.39 -9.79 -24.15
N GLY A 210 11.06 -9.77 -23.89
CA GLY A 210 10.43 -10.49 -22.79
C GLY A 210 10.67 -9.91 -21.40
N VAL A 211 11.27 -8.73 -21.27
CA VAL A 211 11.54 -8.04 -20.00
C VAL A 211 10.27 -7.44 -19.40
N ILE A 212 9.35 -6.97 -20.23
CA ILE A 212 8.04 -6.50 -19.81
C ILE A 212 7.05 -7.66 -19.92
N ARG A 213 6.40 -7.98 -18.82
CA ARG A 213 5.45 -9.09 -18.73
C ARG A 213 4.09 -8.61 -18.29
N PHE A 214 3.07 -9.13 -18.93
CA PHE A 214 1.71 -9.01 -18.46
C PHE A 214 1.51 -9.79 -17.17
N THR A 215 0.80 -9.20 -16.22
CA THR A 215 0.49 -9.79 -14.92
C THR A 215 -1.00 -9.89 -14.69
N SER A 216 -1.41 -10.95 -14.04
CA SER A 216 -2.75 -11.13 -13.50
C SER A 216 -2.69 -12.15 -12.36
N LEU A 217 -3.84 -12.52 -11.81
CA LEU A 217 -3.93 -13.47 -10.69
C LEU A 217 -3.29 -14.83 -10.95
N HIS A 218 -3.13 -15.24 -12.21
CA HIS A 218 -2.53 -16.54 -12.55
C HIS A 218 -1.00 -16.57 -12.40
N ASN A 219 -0.31 -15.45 -12.59
CA ASN A 219 1.15 -15.40 -12.56
C ASN A 219 1.71 -14.46 -11.47
N GLN A 220 0.88 -13.56 -10.92
CA GLN A 220 1.22 -12.70 -9.80
C GLN A 220 0.08 -12.70 -8.77
N PRO A 221 -0.20 -13.83 -8.10
CA PRO A 221 -1.20 -13.85 -7.05
C PRO A 221 -0.72 -13.01 -5.87
N ALA A 222 -1.38 -11.88 -5.62
CA ALA A 222 -1.06 -10.98 -4.54
C ALA A 222 -2.34 -10.52 -3.84
N LEU A 223 -2.24 -10.32 -2.55
CA LEU A 223 -3.31 -9.78 -1.72
C LEU A 223 -2.70 -8.79 -0.73
N ARG A 224 -3.18 -7.57 -0.76
CA ARG A 224 -2.77 -6.54 0.18
C ARG A 224 -3.91 -6.30 1.17
N GLN A 225 -3.62 -6.42 2.44
CA GLN A 225 -4.58 -6.23 3.52
C GLN A 225 -4.09 -5.15 4.48
N MET A 226 -5.01 -4.30 4.92
CA MET A 226 -4.73 -3.28 5.92
C MET A 226 -5.88 -3.24 6.94
N LEU A 227 -5.56 -3.53 8.19
CA LEU A 227 -6.45 -3.34 9.33
C LEU A 227 -5.96 -2.10 10.09
N SER A 228 -6.85 -1.19 10.40
CA SER A 228 -6.51 -0.02 11.19
C SER A 228 -7.62 0.34 12.18
N VAL A 229 -7.20 0.96 13.28
CA VAL A 229 -8.08 1.47 14.33
C VAL A 229 -7.81 2.96 14.51
N ASP A 230 -8.80 3.79 14.24
CA ASP A 230 -8.74 5.22 14.43
C ASP A 230 -9.39 5.60 15.77
N PHE A 231 -8.69 6.37 16.59
CA PHE A 231 -9.19 6.85 17.89
C PHE A 231 -8.65 8.24 18.21
N PRO A 232 -9.43 9.10 18.92
CA PRO A 232 -8.97 10.42 19.30
C PRO A 232 -8.08 10.35 20.55
N ILE A 233 -6.99 11.14 20.54
CA ILE A 233 -6.22 11.44 21.76
C ILE A 233 -6.20 12.95 21.91
N ARG A 234 -6.96 13.48 22.87
CA ARG A 234 -7.15 14.93 23.07
C ARG A 234 -7.60 15.61 21.76
N TYR A 235 -6.71 16.39 21.15
CA TYR A 235 -6.97 17.15 19.91
C TYR A 235 -6.52 16.46 18.64
N THR A 236 -5.92 15.28 18.73
CA THR A 236 -5.35 14.53 17.60
C THR A 236 -6.06 13.20 17.45
N LYS A 237 -6.28 12.77 16.20
CA LYS A 237 -6.70 11.39 15.91
C LYS A 237 -5.45 10.54 15.66
N MET A 238 -5.41 9.40 16.31
CA MET A 238 -4.37 8.39 16.10
C MET A 238 -4.91 7.25 15.27
N ARG A 239 -4.05 6.64 14.48
CA ARG A 239 -4.33 5.43 13.71
C ARG A 239 -3.28 4.37 14.04
N LEU A 240 -3.75 3.18 14.43
CA LEU A 240 -2.94 1.98 14.61
C LEU A 240 -3.30 0.96 13.54
#